data_0c4d8434bc5c28af81e0716fc43d5ef5
#
_entry.id   0c4d8434bc5c28af81e0716fc43d5ef5
#
_cell.length_a   1.000
_cell.length_b   1.000
_cell.length_c   1.000
_cell.angle_alpha   90.00
_cell.angle_beta   90.00
_cell.angle_gamma   90.00
#
_symmetry.space_group_name_H-M   'P 1'
#
loop_
_entity.id
_entity.type
_entity.pdbx_description
1 polymer ?
#
loop_
_entity_poly.entity_id
_entity_poly.type
_entity_poly.pdbx_seq_one_letter_code
_entity_poly.pdbx_strand_id
1 'polypeptide(L)'
;MSKSGLLACLAVSVSLVWGQEEAPDKRLRHSADVLQEIMTAPDKGIPHDLLKRAQCVMVIPGMKKGAFVFGADYGRGFAVCRTGAGWGGPAAIRIGGGSFGAQIGLDSTDVVMLVMNQRGMEHLAADKFTVGADATAAAGPVGRTAAADTDASMRAEILSYSRTRGAFAGIALDGTVISADHSEDRKLYGHEVSNRNIIRGEVRPPEAGDPIASILDQYSR
;
A
#
# COMPACT_ATOMS: atom_id res chain seq x y z
N MET A 1 -20.64 -17.81 67.17
CA MET A 1 -21.20 -18.00 65.82
C MET A 1 -20.36 -17.16 64.86
N SER A 2 -19.35 -17.78 64.26
CA SER A 2 -18.40 -17.12 63.36
C SER A 2 -18.88 -17.30 61.91
N LYS A 3 -19.08 -16.20 61.17
CA LYS A 3 -19.35 -16.21 59.73
C LYS A 3 -18.05 -15.84 58.99
N SER A 4 -17.33 -16.86 58.54
CA SER A 4 -16.20 -16.68 57.64
C SER A 4 -16.75 -16.43 56.23
N GLY A 5 -16.57 -15.20 55.72
CA GLY A 5 -16.85 -14.83 54.30
C GLY A 5 -15.69 -15.19 53.43
N LEU A 6 -15.87 -16.13 52.52
CA LEU A 6 -14.94 -16.51 51.50
C LEU A 6 -14.99 -15.50 50.33
N LEU A 7 -13.98 -14.62 50.21
CA LEU A 7 -13.78 -13.77 49.01
C LEU A 7 -13.18 -14.62 47.92
N ALA A 8 -13.95 -14.99 46.92
CA ALA A 8 -13.43 -15.60 45.68
C ALA A 8 -12.92 -14.49 44.77
N CYS A 9 -11.60 -14.35 44.65
CA CYS A 9 -10.95 -13.53 43.63
C CYS A 9 -11.09 -14.20 42.25
N LEU A 10 -11.97 -13.67 41.42
CA LEU A 10 -12.05 -14.02 40.01
C LEU A 10 -10.88 -13.36 39.29
N ALA A 11 -9.84 -14.13 39.00
CA ALA A 11 -8.76 -13.69 38.11
C ALA A 11 -9.26 -13.76 36.66
N VAL A 12 -9.64 -12.62 36.09
CA VAL A 12 -9.91 -12.48 34.66
C VAL A 12 -8.59 -12.48 33.93
N SER A 13 -8.20 -13.61 33.37
CA SER A 13 -7.07 -13.73 32.45
C SER A 13 -7.45 -13.08 31.11
N VAL A 14 -7.05 -11.83 30.91
CA VAL A 14 -7.11 -11.16 29.61
C VAL A 14 -6.04 -11.78 28.73
N SER A 15 -6.43 -12.74 27.91
CA SER A 15 -5.59 -13.26 26.83
C SER A 15 -5.44 -12.16 25.80
N LEU A 16 -4.30 -11.47 25.78
CA LEU A 16 -3.88 -10.60 24.69
C LEU A 16 -3.75 -11.47 23.42
N VAL A 17 -4.79 -11.47 22.60
CA VAL A 17 -4.73 -11.99 21.24
C VAL A 17 -3.85 -11.03 20.45
N TRP A 18 -2.57 -11.29 20.44
CA TRP A 18 -1.64 -10.66 19.50
C TRP A 18 -2.06 -11.13 18.12
N GLY A 19 -2.68 -10.25 17.34
CA GLY A 19 -2.99 -10.55 15.95
C GLY A 19 -1.70 -10.98 15.28
N GLN A 20 -1.66 -12.21 14.76
CA GLN A 20 -0.50 -12.71 14.02
C GLN A 20 -0.27 -11.78 12.84
N GLU A 21 0.91 -11.17 12.82
CA GLU A 21 1.35 -10.36 11.70
C GLU A 21 1.42 -11.25 10.45
N GLU A 22 0.75 -10.83 9.37
CA GLU A 22 0.75 -11.58 8.12
C GLU A 22 2.18 -11.71 7.58
N ALA A 23 2.57 -12.92 7.18
CA ALA A 23 3.89 -13.17 6.62
C ALA A 23 4.09 -12.37 5.31
N PRO A 24 5.32 -11.88 5.01
CA PRO A 24 5.61 -11.08 3.82
C PRO A 24 5.13 -11.72 2.52
N ASP A 25 5.41 -13.01 2.32
CA ASP A 25 5.03 -13.76 1.12
C ASP A 25 3.51 -13.82 0.93
N LYS A 26 2.75 -13.95 2.02
CA LYS A 26 1.29 -13.97 1.96
C LYS A 26 0.75 -12.59 1.59
N ARG A 27 1.28 -11.53 2.19
CA ARG A 27 0.91 -10.16 1.85
C ARG A 27 1.29 -9.79 0.42
N LEU A 28 2.41 -10.30 -0.07
CA LEU A 28 2.84 -10.08 -1.45
C LEU A 28 1.90 -10.75 -2.45
N ARG A 29 1.45 -11.99 -2.18
CA ARG A 29 0.40 -12.65 -2.98
C ARG A 29 -0.90 -11.85 -2.95
N HIS A 30 -1.34 -11.41 -1.78
CA HIS A 30 -2.54 -10.57 -1.65
C HIS A 30 -2.40 -9.25 -2.42
N SER A 31 -1.20 -8.65 -2.44
CA SER A 31 -0.92 -7.47 -3.27
C SER A 31 -1.03 -7.76 -4.76
N ALA A 32 -0.58 -8.94 -5.21
CA ALA A 32 -0.73 -9.38 -6.59
C ALA A 32 -2.21 -9.58 -6.95
N ASP A 33 -3.00 -10.21 -6.07
CA ASP A 33 -4.45 -10.40 -6.26
C ASP A 33 -5.18 -9.05 -6.40
N VAL A 34 -4.89 -8.08 -5.51
CA VAL A 34 -5.47 -6.73 -5.59
C VAL A 34 -5.11 -6.04 -6.91
N LEU A 35 -3.85 -6.14 -7.34
CA LEU A 35 -3.42 -5.57 -8.60
C LEU A 35 -4.10 -6.25 -9.80
N GLN A 36 -4.20 -7.57 -9.81
CA GLN A 36 -4.92 -8.32 -10.85
C GLN A 36 -6.38 -7.89 -10.94
N GLU A 37 -7.06 -7.76 -9.81
CA GLU A 37 -8.46 -7.36 -9.77
C GLU A 37 -8.69 -5.95 -10.31
N ILE A 38 -7.85 -4.96 -9.93
CA ILE A 38 -8.01 -3.59 -10.42
C ILE A 38 -7.72 -3.50 -11.93
N MET A 39 -6.78 -4.29 -12.43
CA MET A 39 -6.45 -4.31 -13.86
C MET A 39 -7.49 -5.02 -14.72
N THR A 40 -8.25 -5.96 -14.15
CA THR A 40 -9.32 -6.68 -14.86
C THR A 40 -10.70 -6.07 -14.70
N ALA A 41 -10.85 -5.02 -13.87
CA ALA A 41 -12.14 -4.34 -13.66
C ALA A 41 -12.61 -3.64 -14.95
N PRO A 42 -13.78 -4.00 -15.54
CA PRO A 42 -14.14 -3.60 -16.91
C PRO A 42 -14.26 -2.09 -17.12
N ASP A 43 -14.81 -1.36 -16.15
CA ASP A 43 -15.15 0.06 -16.28
C ASP A 43 -14.59 0.94 -15.15
N LYS A 44 -13.84 0.36 -14.21
CA LYS A 44 -13.34 1.06 -13.02
C LYS A 44 -11.88 0.71 -12.69
N GLY A 45 -11.19 0.08 -13.64
CA GLY A 45 -9.77 -0.26 -13.50
C GLY A 45 -8.83 0.93 -13.72
N ILE A 46 -7.57 0.71 -13.42
CA ILE A 46 -6.50 1.64 -13.77
C ILE A 46 -6.35 1.64 -15.30
N PRO A 47 -6.35 2.81 -15.98
CA PRO A 47 -6.06 2.87 -17.40
C PRO A 47 -4.68 2.31 -17.73
N HIS A 48 -4.60 1.42 -18.72
CA HIS A 48 -3.34 0.79 -19.12
C HIS A 48 -2.26 1.81 -19.49
N ASP A 49 -2.63 2.93 -20.12
CA ASP A 49 -1.69 3.98 -20.49
C ASP A 49 -1.06 4.69 -19.29
N LEU A 50 -1.76 4.74 -18.14
CA LEU A 50 -1.18 5.25 -16.90
C LEU A 50 -0.19 4.23 -16.31
N LEU A 51 -0.53 2.95 -16.32
CA LEU A 51 0.39 1.91 -15.87
C LEU A 51 1.64 1.82 -16.74
N LYS A 52 1.51 1.97 -18.07
CA LYS A 52 2.67 2.04 -18.99
C LYS A 52 3.63 3.16 -18.65
N ARG A 53 3.12 4.32 -18.21
CA ARG A 53 3.94 5.49 -17.85
C ARG A 53 4.44 5.48 -16.41
N ALA A 54 3.85 4.67 -15.56
CA ALA A 54 4.22 4.61 -14.15
C ALA A 54 5.68 4.14 -13.98
N GLN A 55 6.41 4.82 -13.12
CA GLN A 55 7.76 4.46 -12.71
C GLN A 55 7.74 3.39 -11.61
N CYS A 56 6.79 3.51 -10.68
CA CYS A 56 6.57 2.51 -9.64
C CYS A 56 5.07 2.30 -9.42
N VAL A 57 4.74 1.12 -8.90
CA VAL A 57 3.40 0.79 -8.41
C VAL A 57 3.53 0.39 -6.95
N MET A 58 2.74 1.00 -6.08
CA MET A 58 2.61 0.62 -4.67
C MET A 58 1.27 -0.05 -4.45
N VAL A 59 1.25 -1.18 -3.75
CA VAL A 59 0.03 -1.91 -3.39
C VAL A 59 0.01 -2.16 -1.90
N ILE A 60 -1.02 -1.68 -1.24
CA ILE A 60 -1.26 -1.83 0.20
C ILE A 60 -2.58 -2.57 0.38
N PRO A 61 -2.55 -3.91 0.52
CA PRO A 61 -3.75 -4.69 0.76
C PRO A 61 -4.25 -4.47 2.19
N GLY A 62 -5.55 -4.38 2.33
CA GLY A 62 -6.20 -4.37 3.65
C GLY A 62 -5.79 -3.23 4.57
N MET A 63 -5.52 -2.03 4.03
CA MET A 63 -5.26 -0.85 4.85
C MET A 63 -6.40 -0.62 5.83
N LYS A 64 -6.10 -0.52 7.10
CA LYS A 64 -7.08 -0.31 8.18
C LYS A 64 -7.27 1.16 8.45
N LYS A 65 -8.53 1.59 8.45
CA LYS A 65 -8.93 2.92 8.89
C LYS A 65 -9.55 2.79 10.27
N GLY A 66 -8.86 3.28 11.28
CA GLY A 66 -9.38 3.34 12.64
C GLY A 66 -9.92 4.74 12.92
N ALA A 67 -11.22 4.86 13.24
CA ALA A 67 -11.83 6.14 13.57
C ALA A 67 -12.53 6.09 14.93
N PHE A 68 -11.91 6.76 15.90
CA PHE A 68 -12.57 7.40 17.04
C PHE A 68 -12.12 8.84 17.00
N VAL A 69 -12.95 9.85 17.00
CA VAL A 69 -12.70 11.29 17.00
C VAL A 69 -11.39 11.76 16.27
N PHE A 70 -10.31 11.00 16.38
CA PHE A 70 -9.04 11.10 15.63
C PHE A 70 -8.82 9.76 14.90
N GLY A 71 -8.92 9.74 13.57
CA GLY A 71 -8.66 8.57 12.75
C GLY A 71 -7.16 8.36 12.59
N ALA A 72 -6.72 7.10 12.66
CA ALA A 72 -5.39 6.70 12.24
C ALA A 72 -5.52 5.66 11.13
N ASP A 73 -4.92 5.93 9.99
CA ASP A 73 -4.80 4.98 8.89
C ASP A 73 -3.48 4.22 9.04
N TYR A 74 -3.52 2.91 8.87
CA TYR A 74 -2.33 2.07 8.92
C TYR A 74 -2.44 0.92 7.92
N GLY A 75 -1.37 0.69 7.17
CA GLY A 75 -1.25 -0.42 6.24
C GLY A 75 0.20 -0.78 5.97
N ARG A 76 0.40 -2.00 5.47
CA ARG A 76 1.67 -2.49 4.95
C ARG A 76 1.46 -3.02 3.55
N GLY A 77 2.46 -2.85 2.71
CA GLY A 77 2.40 -3.31 1.34
C GLY A 77 3.77 -3.28 0.69
N PHE A 78 3.77 -3.23 -0.64
CA PHE A 78 4.99 -3.27 -1.42
C PHE A 78 4.97 -2.22 -2.53
N ALA A 79 6.15 -1.70 -2.82
CA ALA A 79 6.42 -0.89 -3.99
C ALA A 79 7.26 -1.71 -4.97
N VAL A 80 6.88 -1.71 -6.24
CA VAL A 80 7.64 -2.32 -7.34
C VAL A 80 7.93 -1.25 -8.37
N CYS A 81 9.19 -1.05 -8.71
CA CYS A 81 9.62 0.01 -9.60
C CYS A 81 10.22 -0.53 -10.89
N ARG A 82 10.17 0.27 -11.96
CA ARG A 82 10.84 -0.04 -13.21
C ARG A 82 12.36 0.07 -13.04
N THR A 83 13.05 -0.90 -13.62
CA THR A 83 14.52 -0.96 -13.71
C THR A 83 14.91 -1.07 -15.17
N GLY A 84 16.20 -1.06 -15.46
CA GLY A 84 16.69 -1.30 -16.82
C GLY A 84 16.35 -2.68 -17.41
N ALA A 85 15.96 -3.65 -16.57
CA ALA A 85 15.61 -5.02 -16.95
C ALA A 85 14.10 -5.32 -16.93
N GLY A 86 13.25 -4.34 -16.65
CA GLY A 86 11.81 -4.50 -16.48
C GLY A 86 11.35 -4.09 -15.08
N TRP A 87 10.34 -4.74 -14.52
CA TRP A 87 9.90 -4.48 -13.15
C TRP A 87 10.87 -5.15 -12.15
N GLY A 88 11.31 -4.38 -11.16
CA GLY A 88 12.25 -4.80 -10.12
C GLY A 88 11.62 -5.64 -9.01
N GLY A 89 12.39 -5.87 -7.95
CA GLY A 89 11.91 -6.55 -6.75
C GLY A 89 10.97 -5.70 -5.91
N PRO A 90 10.14 -6.35 -5.06
CA PRO A 90 9.24 -5.65 -4.16
C PRO A 90 9.99 -5.05 -2.97
N ALA A 91 9.86 -3.74 -2.79
CA ALA A 91 10.34 -3.01 -1.62
C ALA A 91 9.19 -2.87 -0.61
N ALA A 92 9.39 -3.34 0.61
CA ALA A 92 8.36 -3.27 1.63
C ALA A 92 8.15 -1.85 2.14
N ILE A 93 6.89 -1.45 2.24
CA ILE A 93 6.48 -0.12 2.70
C ILE A 93 5.40 -0.20 3.78
N ARG A 94 5.38 0.83 4.61
CA ARG A 94 4.29 1.11 5.55
C ARG A 94 3.63 2.42 5.19
N ILE A 95 2.31 2.44 5.30
CA ILE A 95 1.50 3.65 5.18
C ILE A 95 0.90 3.96 6.55
N GLY A 96 0.94 5.22 6.92
CA GLY A 96 0.34 5.70 8.17
C GLY A 96 -0.03 7.16 8.04
N GLY A 97 -1.10 7.57 8.70
CA GLY A 97 -1.54 8.96 8.67
C GLY A 97 -2.63 9.22 9.68
N GLY A 98 -2.83 10.50 10.02
CA GLY A 98 -3.99 10.94 10.75
C GLY A 98 -5.06 11.38 9.75
N SER A 99 -6.24 10.79 9.79
CA SER A 99 -7.39 11.27 9.04
C SER A 99 -8.35 12.00 9.96
N PHE A 100 -8.74 13.22 9.57
CA PHE A 100 -9.85 13.92 10.20
C PHE A 100 -11.14 13.51 9.47
N GLY A 101 -11.99 12.72 10.11
CA GLY A 101 -13.29 12.36 9.54
C GLY A 101 -14.10 11.51 10.52
N ALA A 102 -15.35 11.90 10.72
CA ALA A 102 -16.31 11.17 11.56
C ALA A 102 -16.80 9.91 10.81
N GLN A 103 -15.94 8.90 10.65
CA GLN A 103 -16.37 7.58 10.20
C GLN A 103 -16.13 6.58 11.32
N ILE A 104 -17.21 6.14 11.95
CA ILE A 104 -17.19 5.08 12.95
C ILE A 104 -17.18 3.76 12.18
N GLY A 105 -16.04 3.06 12.17
CA GLY A 105 -15.93 1.73 11.57
C GLY A 105 -14.47 1.29 11.40
N LEU A 106 -14.23 0.00 11.55
CA LEU A 106 -12.99 -0.65 11.12
C LEU A 106 -13.21 -1.07 9.65
N ASP A 107 -13.01 -0.16 8.72
CA ASP A 107 -13.05 -0.50 7.29
C ASP A 107 -11.67 -0.94 6.82
N SER A 108 -11.65 -2.02 6.06
CA SER A 108 -10.46 -2.52 5.38
C SER A 108 -10.54 -2.10 3.92
N THR A 109 -9.54 -1.40 3.44
CA THR A 109 -9.49 -0.84 2.08
C THR A 109 -8.18 -1.22 1.43
N ASP A 110 -8.23 -1.75 0.22
CA ASP A 110 -7.02 -1.92 -0.57
C ASP A 110 -6.67 -0.60 -1.26
N VAL A 111 -5.39 -0.27 -1.26
CA VAL A 111 -4.88 0.95 -1.89
C VAL A 111 -3.84 0.59 -2.94
N VAL A 112 -3.98 1.19 -4.13
CA VAL A 112 -2.99 1.12 -5.19
C VAL A 112 -2.57 2.54 -5.54
N MET A 113 -1.26 2.77 -5.64
CA MET A 113 -0.71 4.07 -6.02
C MET A 113 0.28 3.90 -7.18
N LEU A 114 0.16 4.77 -8.18
CA LEU A 114 1.09 4.86 -9.29
C LEU A 114 2.02 6.05 -9.07
N VAL A 115 3.31 5.82 -9.07
CA VAL A 115 4.35 6.86 -9.09
C VAL A 115 4.63 7.19 -10.55
N MET A 116 4.31 8.40 -10.99
CA MET A 116 4.24 8.74 -12.41
C MET A 116 5.54 9.29 -12.99
N ASN A 117 6.48 9.70 -12.16
CA ASN A 117 7.71 10.31 -12.63
C ASN A 117 8.92 9.97 -11.73
N GLN A 118 10.11 10.33 -12.22
CA GLN A 118 11.38 10.08 -11.55
C GLN A 118 11.45 10.74 -10.17
N ARG A 119 10.88 11.94 -10.02
CA ARG A 119 10.90 12.67 -8.73
C ARG A 119 10.10 11.93 -7.67
N GLY A 120 8.89 11.43 -8.02
CA GLY A 120 8.12 10.57 -7.13
C GLY A 120 8.87 9.27 -6.75
N MET A 121 9.63 8.69 -7.69
CA MET A 121 10.48 7.54 -7.40
C MET A 121 11.62 7.88 -6.42
N GLU A 122 12.20 9.09 -6.51
CA GLU A 122 13.23 9.55 -5.58
C GLU A 122 12.68 9.75 -4.16
N HIS A 123 11.44 10.26 -4.03
CA HIS A 123 10.75 10.31 -2.74
C HIS A 123 10.53 8.91 -2.17
N LEU A 124 10.10 7.96 -3.00
CA LEU A 124 9.90 6.57 -2.58
C LEU A 124 11.22 5.88 -2.19
N ALA A 125 12.34 6.25 -2.84
CA ALA A 125 13.66 5.75 -2.49
C ALA A 125 14.24 6.37 -1.19
N ALA A 126 13.61 7.42 -0.66
CA ALA A 126 13.89 7.91 0.69
C ALA A 126 13.20 7.02 1.72
N ASP A 127 13.73 6.99 2.95
CA ASP A 127 13.17 6.13 4.00
C ASP A 127 11.76 6.56 4.44
N LYS A 128 11.38 7.82 4.18
CA LYS A 128 10.08 8.37 4.56
C LYS A 128 9.75 9.62 3.75
N PHE A 129 8.48 9.75 3.36
CA PHE A 129 7.93 10.98 2.78
C PHE A 129 6.43 11.12 3.07
N THR A 130 5.88 12.32 2.91
CA THR A 130 4.47 12.64 3.12
C THR A 130 3.80 12.97 1.79
N VAL A 131 2.74 12.23 1.47
CA VAL A 131 1.91 12.45 0.29
C VAL A 131 1.20 13.80 0.41
N GLY A 132 1.22 14.60 -0.65
CA GLY A 132 0.65 15.95 -0.69
C GLY A 132 1.57 17.05 -0.16
N ALA A 133 2.55 16.72 0.71
CA ALA A 133 3.51 17.68 1.22
C ALA A 133 4.88 17.57 0.53
N ASP A 134 5.46 16.36 0.50
CA ASP A 134 6.75 16.10 -0.15
C ASP A 134 6.57 15.70 -1.61
N ALA A 135 5.58 14.88 -1.91
CA ALA A 135 5.23 14.42 -3.25
C ALA A 135 3.79 14.83 -3.60
N THR A 136 3.59 15.50 -4.71
CA THR A 136 2.24 15.89 -5.17
C THR A 136 1.40 14.67 -5.51
N ALA A 137 0.15 14.64 -5.05
CA ALA A 137 -0.75 13.53 -5.27
C ALA A 137 -2.11 13.97 -5.80
N ALA A 138 -2.77 13.06 -6.51
CA ALA A 138 -4.15 13.23 -6.96
C ALA A 138 -4.90 11.90 -6.92
N ALA A 139 -6.23 11.99 -6.89
CA ALA A 139 -7.09 10.86 -7.15
C ALA A 139 -6.86 10.34 -8.57
N GLY A 140 -6.61 9.06 -8.72
CA GLY A 140 -6.38 8.44 -10.01
C GLY A 140 -7.67 8.35 -10.83
N PRO A 141 -7.65 8.69 -12.15
CA PRO A 141 -8.80 8.52 -13.00
C PRO A 141 -9.11 7.03 -13.23
N VAL A 142 -10.38 6.65 -13.27
CA VAL A 142 -10.82 5.27 -13.46
C VAL A 142 -11.59 5.10 -14.76
N GLY A 143 -11.45 3.94 -15.42
CA GLY A 143 -12.20 3.57 -16.60
C GLY A 143 -11.75 4.25 -17.90
N ARG A 144 -12.56 4.09 -18.94
CA ARG A 144 -12.25 4.57 -20.30
C ARG A 144 -12.32 6.09 -20.49
N THR A 145 -12.96 6.79 -19.58
CA THR A 145 -13.11 8.27 -19.61
C THR A 145 -11.91 9.01 -19.02
N ALA A 146 -10.90 8.29 -18.56
CA ALA A 146 -9.69 8.84 -17.97
C ALA A 146 -8.89 9.79 -18.88
N ALA A 147 -9.15 9.79 -20.19
CA ALA A 147 -8.53 10.71 -21.15
C ALA A 147 -8.98 12.17 -21.00
N ALA A 148 -10.06 12.44 -20.25
CA ALA A 148 -10.64 13.77 -20.08
C ALA A 148 -10.35 14.39 -18.70
N ASP A 149 -9.63 13.67 -17.82
CA ASP A 149 -9.40 14.14 -16.46
C ASP A 149 -8.19 15.06 -16.34
N THR A 150 -8.55 16.22 -15.98
CA THR A 150 -7.89 17.39 -15.38
C THR A 150 -6.35 17.46 -15.38
N ASP A 151 -5.86 18.65 -15.70
CA ASP A 151 -4.45 19.10 -15.57
C ASP A 151 -3.80 18.71 -14.23
N ALA A 152 -4.57 18.54 -13.17
CA ALA A 152 -4.07 18.13 -11.86
C ALA A 152 -3.55 16.69 -11.82
N SER A 153 -4.30 15.72 -12.36
CA SER A 153 -3.86 14.31 -12.43
C SER A 153 -2.68 14.12 -13.39
N MET A 154 -2.59 14.96 -14.44
CA MET A 154 -1.46 14.92 -15.39
C MET A 154 -0.14 15.42 -14.79
N ARG A 155 -0.20 16.24 -13.74
CA ARG A 155 0.97 16.85 -13.07
C ARG A 155 1.32 16.18 -11.74
N ALA A 156 0.44 15.33 -11.20
CA ALA A 156 0.68 14.64 -9.95
C ALA A 156 1.85 13.65 -10.08
N GLU A 157 2.67 13.60 -9.05
CA GLU A 157 3.75 12.62 -8.92
C GLU A 157 3.19 11.26 -8.53
N ILE A 158 2.06 11.23 -7.81
CA ILE A 158 1.40 10.03 -7.34
C ILE A 158 -0.09 10.08 -7.69
N LEU A 159 -0.59 9.02 -8.34
CA LEU A 159 -2.02 8.78 -8.55
C LEU A 159 -2.49 7.67 -7.63
N SER A 160 -3.56 7.90 -6.87
CA SER A 160 -4.02 6.97 -5.84
C SER A 160 -5.41 6.42 -6.13
N TYR A 161 -5.58 5.14 -5.86
CA TYR A 161 -6.81 4.39 -6.03
C TYR A 161 -7.11 3.61 -4.76
N SER A 162 -8.39 3.46 -4.43
CA SER A 162 -8.83 2.57 -3.37
C SER A 162 -9.88 1.59 -3.85
N ARG A 163 -9.92 0.42 -3.21
CA ARG A 163 -10.98 -0.55 -3.36
C ARG A 163 -11.70 -0.73 -2.03
N THR A 164 -13.00 -0.48 -2.03
CA THR A 164 -13.87 -0.76 -0.90
C THR A 164 -15.07 -1.53 -1.42
N ARG A 165 -15.40 -2.68 -0.80
CA ARG A 165 -16.54 -3.54 -1.17
C ARG A 165 -16.57 -3.93 -2.66
N GLY A 166 -15.41 -4.22 -3.25
CA GLY A 166 -15.27 -4.68 -4.63
C GLY A 166 -15.38 -3.59 -5.71
N ALA A 167 -15.50 -2.32 -5.32
CA ALA A 167 -15.49 -1.20 -6.26
C ALA A 167 -14.21 -0.37 -6.11
N PHE A 168 -13.57 -0.03 -7.24
CA PHE A 168 -12.41 0.86 -7.29
C PHE A 168 -12.83 2.29 -7.55
N ALA A 169 -12.14 3.23 -6.91
CA ALA A 169 -12.28 4.66 -7.13
C ALA A 169 -10.94 5.36 -6.91
N GLY A 170 -10.73 6.49 -7.59
CA GLY A 170 -9.63 7.41 -7.25
C GLY A 170 -9.86 8.04 -5.89
N ILE A 171 -8.82 8.16 -5.10
CA ILE A 171 -8.85 8.80 -3.78
C ILE A 171 -7.70 9.80 -3.64
N ALA A 172 -7.89 10.82 -2.80
CA ALA A 172 -6.81 11.66 -2.33
C ALA A 172 -6.28 11.11 -1.00
N LEU A 173 -4.95 11.03 -0.88
CA LEU A 173 -4.25 10.51 0.30
C LEU A 173 -3.33 11.57 0.92
N ASP A 174 -3.69 12.86 0.79
CA ASP A 174 -2.90 13.96 1.33
C ASP A 174 -2.71 13.84 2.84
N GLY A 175 -1.50 14.13 3.31
CA GLY A 175 -1.11 13.98 4.71
C GLY A 175 -0.73 12.55 5.14
N THR A 176 -0.87 11.59 4.24
CA THR A 176 -0.45 10.21 4.50
C THR A 176 1.07 10.10 4.42
N VAL A 177 1.66 9.43 5.41
CA VAL A 177 3.09 9.17 5.49
C VAL A 177 3.38 7.78 4.95
N ILE A 178 4.29 7.70 3.98
CA ILE A 178 4.84 6.44 3.47
C ILE A 178 6.25 6.29 3.99
N SER A 179 6.59 5.12 4.50
CA SER A 179 7.92 4.82 5.02
C SER A 179 8.37 3.41 4.64
N ALA A 180 9.68 3.21 4.49
CA ALA A 180 10.28 1.90 4.29
C ALA A 180 9.99 0.95 5.46
N ASP A 181 9.77 -0.32 5.17
CA ASP A 181 9.66 -1.38 6.17
C ASP A 181 10.88 -2.31 6.13
N HIS A 182 12.01 -1.83 6.64
CA HIS A 182 13.26 -2.58 6.65
C HIS A 182 13.15 -3.95 7.33
N SER A 183 12.25 -4.08 8.32
CA SER A 183 12.04 -5.36 9.00
C SER A 183 11.38 -6.39 8.10
N GLU A 184 10.48 -5.95 7.24
CA GLU A 184 9.79 -6.78 6.27
C GLU A 184 10.71 -7.10 5.09
N ASP A 185 11.47 -6.13 4.60
CA ASP A 185 12.49 -6.36 3.56
C ASP A 185 13.51 -7.41 4.00
N ARG A 186 14.01 -7.33 5.23
CA ARG A 186 14.93 -8.34 5.78
C ARG A 186 14.33 -9.73 5.77
N LYS A 187 13.05 -9.88 6.13
CA LYS A 187 12.36 -11.17 6.10
C LYS A 187 12.22 -11.69 4.68
N LEU A 188 11.90 -10.81 3.74
CA LEU A 188 11.63 -11.15 2.34
C LEU A 188 12.92 -11.50 1.57
N TYR A 189 13.99 -10.76 1.79
CA TYR A 189 15.28 -10.93 1.10
C TYR A 189 16.25 -11.85 1.83
N GLY A 190 15.97 -12.20 3.09
CA GLY A 190 16.83 -13.06 3.92
C GLY A 190 18.09 -12.37 4.49
N HIS A 191 18.30 -11.09 4.18
CA HIS A 191 19.42 -10.27 4.65
C HIS A 191 19.04 -8.77 4.71
N GLU A 192 19.89 -7.95 5.31
CA GLU A 192 19.68 -6.51 5.34
C GLU A 192 19.82 -5.91 3.95
N VAL A 193 18.79 -5.20 3.52
CA VAL A 193 18.76 -4.46 2.25
C VAL A 193 18.14 -3.09 2.48
N SER A 194 18.55 -2.09 1.71
CA SER A 194 17.90 -0.79 1.74
C SER A 194 16.80 -0.69 0.68
N ASN A 195 15.70 -0.02 1.02
CA ASN A 195 14.63 0.26 0.07
C ASN A 195 15.15 0.90 -1.22
N ARG A 196 16.11 1.82 -1.10
CA ARG A 196 16.76 2.50 -2.21
C ARG A 196 17.38 1.51 -3.19
N ASN A 197 18.13 0.54 -2.68
CA ASN A 197 18.82 -0.45 -3.52
C ASN A 197 17.83 -1.38 -4.23
N ILE A 198 16.74 -1.76 -3.53
CA ILE A 198 15.65 -2.54 -4.13
C ILE A 198 14.99 -1.76 -5.27
N ILE A 199 14.58 -0.51 -5.00
CA ILE A 199 13.89 0.38 -5.95
C ILE A 199 14.75 0.64 -7.19
N ARG A 200 16.07 0.75 -7.05
CA ARG A 200 17.00 0.95 -8.15
C ARG A 200 17.34 -0.32 -8.92
N GLY A 201 16.87 -1.48 -8.45
CA GLY A 201 17.19 -2.78 -9.07
C GLY A 201 18.61 -3.26 -8.83
N GLU A 202 19.25 -2.78 -7.77
CA GLU A 202 20.62 -3.15 -7.37
C GLU A 202 20.67 -4.45 -6.56
N VAL A 203 19.48 -5.00 -6.22
CA VAL A 203 19.33 -6.24 -5.46
C VAL A 203 18.54 -7.25 -6.29
N ARG A 204 18.96 -8.52 -6.25
CA ARG A 204 18.22 -9.59 -6.93
C ARG A 204 16.83 -9.74 -6.32
N PRO A 205 15.74 -9.71 -7.12
CA PRO A 205 14.40 -9.94 -6.61
C PRO A 205 14.24 -11.33 -5.97
N PRO A 206 13.45 -11.44 -4.90
CA PRO A 206 13.05 -12.73 -4.35
C PRO A 206 11.98 -13.38 -5.25
N GLU A 207 11.95 -14.71 -5.34
CA GLU A 207 10.94 -15.46 -6.12
C GLU A 207 9.50 -15.13 -5.71
N ALA A 208 9.27 -14.80 -4.44
CA ALA A 208 7.97 -14.38 -3.95
C ALA A 208 7.43 -13.10 -4.64
N GLY A 209 8.30 -12.30 -5.28
CA GLY A 209 7.93 -11.12 -6.05
C GLY A 209 7.46 -11.39 -7.48
N ASP A 210 7.71 -12.57 -8.03
CA ASP A 210 7.42 -12.90 -9.42
C ASP A 210 5.95 -12.69 -9.82
N PRO A 211 4.94 -13.04 -9.01
CA PRO A 211 3.54 -12.85 -9.39
C PRO A 211 3.18 -11.37 -9.63
N ILE A 212 3.61 -10.45 -8.77
CA ILE A 212 3.29 -9.03 -8.92
C ILE A 212 4.05 -8.43 -10.12
N ALA A 213 5.31 -8.80 -10.32
CA ALA A 213 6.11 -8.36 -11.46
C ALA A 213 5.51 -8.86 -12.78
N SER A 214 5.04 -10.10 -12.84
CA SER A 214 4.40 -10.69 -14.02
C SER A 214 3.10 -9.98 -14.40
N ILE A 215 2.27 -9.61 -13.43
CA ILE A 215 1.04 -8.83 -13.65
C ILE A 215 1.41 -7.44 -14.20
N LEU A 216 2.38 -6.78 -13.60
CA LEU A 216 2.85 -5.47 -14.05
C LEU A 216 3.39 -5.54 -15.49
N ASP A 217 4.17 -6.56 -15.84
CA ASP A 217 4.67 -6.78 -17.20
C ASP A 217 3.52 -7.02 -18.19
N GLN A 218 2.53 -7.81 -17.82
CA GLN A 218 1.39 -8.13 -18.67
C GLN A 218 0.60 -6.88 -19.07
N TYR A 219 0.31 -6.00 -18.10
CA TYR A 219 -0.57 -4.85 -18.30
C TYR A 219 0.14 -3.53 -18.66
N SER A 220 1.47 -3.51 -18.64
CA SER A 220 2.28 -2.33 -18.96
C SER A 220 3.07 -2.41 -20.25
N ARG A 221 2.81 -3.43 -21.06
CA ARG A 221 3.37 -3.57 -22.43
C ARG A 221 2.72 -2.65 -23.44
#